data_aa6a437f58e19193e8a7ac2219f3a77a
#
_entry.id   aa6a437f58e19193e8a7ac2219f3a77a
#
_cell.length_a   1.000
_cell.length_b   1.000
_cell.length_c   1.000
_cell.angle_alpha   90.00
_cell.angle_beta   90.00
_cell.angle_gamma   90.00
#
_symmetry.space_group_name_H-M   'P 1'
#
loop_
_entity.id
_entity.type
_entity.pdbx_description
1 polymer ?
#
loop_
_entity_poly.entity_id
_entity_poly.type
_entity_poly.pdbx_seq_one_letter_code
_entity_poly.pdbx_strand_id
1 'polypeptide(L)'
;GHWDKYRENMFITEIDEEHANEKRVNALKPMNCPCHVQVYNQGLKSYRDLPVRLAEFGSCHRYEASGTMHGLMRVRGFTQDDGHIFCTEDQIESETADFISLLSEIYTELGFESFDIKLSTRPETRVGLDEVWDKSEAALESAIQKLDIPYTVEAGEGAFYGPKLDFILTDAIGREWQCGTFQADFNLPDRLEAEYIGEDGSRHQPVMMHRAILGSFERFIGILIENYSGKLPLWLAPTQLSILTVTEEVNDYAVSLKEEFDAINLRVELDNRNEKIGYKIREHSNAKVPFMAVIGKDEMEANTVSIRNLSENKTNTYSIDEAIELLKASSNTPG
;
A
#
# COMPACT_ATOMS: atom_id res chain seq x y z
N GLY A 1 -15.52 -2.26 -20.61
CA GLY A 1 -14.58 -1.60 -21.51
C GLY A 1 -13.12 -2.03 -21.40
N HIS A 2 -12.74 -2.82 -20.37
CA HIS A 2 -11.33 -3.23 -20.18
C HIS A 2 -10.76 -3.98 -21.39
N TRP A 3 -11.53 -4.93 -21.96
CA TRP A 3 -11.10 -5.69 -23.13
C TRP A 3 -10.87 -4.81 -24.35
N ASP A 4 -11.72 -3.81 -24.58
CA ASP A 4 -11.63 -2.96 -25.77
C ASP A 4 -10.58 -1.84 -25.65
N LYS A 5 -10.38 -1.32 -24.43
CA LYS A 5 -9.55 -0.12 -24.21
C LYS A 5 -8.23 -0.38 -23.50
N TYR A 6 -8.07 -1.57 -22.91
CA TYR A 6 -6.90 -1.91 -22.09
C TYR A 6 -6.21 -3.22 -22.50
N ARG A 7 -6.65 -3.86 -23.60
CA ARG A 7 -6.17 -5.17 -24.05
C ARG A 7 -4.67 -5.23 -24.26
N GLU A 8 -4.07 -4.18 -24.78
CA GLU A 8 -2.61 -4.11 -25.05
C GLU A 8 -1.78 -4.22 -23.77
N ASN A 9 -2.36 -3.86 -22.62
CA ASN A 9 -1.72 -3.95 -21.32
C ASN A 9 -2.11 -5.22 -20.55
N MET A 10 -2.72 -6.22 -21.18
CA MET A 10 -3.13 -7.47 -20.53
C MET A 10 -2.21 -8.63 -20.93
N PHE A 11 -1.97 -9.52 -19.96
CA PHE A 11 -1.48 -10.87 -20.25
C PHE A 11 -2.65 -11.74 -20.71
N ILE A 12 -2.60 -12.20 -21.95
CA ILE A 12 -3.63 -13.03 -22.55
C ILE A 12 -3.12 -14.46 -22.63
N THR A 13 -3.94 -15.44 -22.26
CA THR A 13 -3.66 -16.86 -22.38
C THR A 13 -4.70 -17.53 -23.25
N GLU A 14 -4.25 -18.41 -24.11
CA GLU A 14 -5.12 -19.26 -24.95
C GLU A 14 -5.03 -20.70 -24.45
N ILE A 15 -6.18 -21.34 -24.27
CA ILE A 15 -6.27 -22.75 -23.90
C ILE A 15 -6.82 -23.50 -25.11
N ASP A 16 -6.02 -24.43 -25.65
CA ASP A 16 -6.46 -25.39 -26.65
C ASP A 16 -7.10 -26.59 -25.93
N GLU A 17 -8.40 -26.71 -25.99
CA GLU A 17 -9.12 -27.90 -25.54
C GLU A 17 -9.28 -28.85 -26.74
N GLU A 18 -8.77 -30.10 -26.65
CA GLU A 18 -8.74 -31.08 -27.75
C GLU A 18 -10.10 -31.36 -28.43
N HIS A 19 -11.19 -30.97 -27.82
CA HIS A 19 -12.56 -31.23 -28.29
C HIS A 19 -13.45 -29.97 -28.37
N ALA A 20 -12.89 -28.77 -28.20
CA ALA A 20 -13.66 -27.53 -28.29
C ALA A 20 -13.57 -26.97 -29.74
N ASN A 21 -14.73 -26.56 -30.27
CA ASN A 21 -14.78 -25.91 -31.60
C ASN A 21 -14.18 -24.50 -31.62
N GLU A 22 -13.90 -23.92 -30.44
CA GLU A 22 -13.37 -22.58 -30.27
C GLU A 22 -12.28 -22.57 -29.20
N LYS A 23 -11.22 -21.79 -29.43
CA LYS A 23 -10.17 -21.54 -28.44
C LYS A 23 -10.72 -20.69 -27.29
N ARG A 24 -10.50 -21.13 -26.05
CA ARG A 24 -10.83 -20.33 -24.88
C ARG A 24 -9.73 -19.29 -24.64
N VAL A 25 -10.08 -18.01 -24.70
CA VAL A 25 -9.19 -16.91 -24.43
C VAL A 25 -9.45 -16.37 -23.03
N ASN A 26 -8.43 -16.32 -22.20
CA ASN A 26 -8.49 -15.73 -20.86
C ASN A 26 -7.48 -14.58 -20.75
N ALA A 27 -7.69 -13.68 -19.77
CA ALA A 27 -6.75 -12.65 -19.42
C ALA A 27 -6.48 -12.68 -17.92
N LEU A 28 -5.23 -12.46 -17.53
CA LEU A 28 -4.92 -12.14 -16.13
C LEU A 28 -5.51 -10.76 -15.81
N LYS A 29 -6.18 -10.63 -14.66
CA LYS A 29 -6.83 -9.36 -14.31
C LYS A 29 -5.79 -8.23 -14.17
N PRO A 30 -5.95 -7.12 -14.93
CA PRO A 30 -5.08 -5.95 -14.80
C PRO A 30 -5.55 -4.97 -13.73
N MET A 31 -6.81 -5.12 -13.27
CA MET A 31 -7.50 -4.26 -12.29
C MET A 31 -8.52 -5.10 -11.52
N ASN A 32 -8.85 -4.67 -10.30
CA ASN A 32 -9.80 -5.37 -9.42
C ASN A 32 -11.24 -4.84 -9.54
N CYS A 33 -11.43 -3.67 -10.12
CA CYS A 33 -12.73 -2.98 -10.19
C CYS A 33 -13.89 -3.84 -10.72
N PRO A 34 -13.78 -4.63 -11.79
CA PRO A 34 -14.89 -5.47 -12.24
C PRO A 34 -15.30 -6.54 -11.21
N CYS A 35 -14.34 -7.04 -10.42
CA CYS A 35 -14.63 -8.03 -9.38
C CYS A 35 -15.44 -7.40 -8.23
N HIS A 36 -15.10 -6.18 -7.81
CA HIS A 36 -15.85 -5.46 -6.79
C HIS A 36 -17.29 -5.12 -7.25
N VAL A 37 -17.47 -4.76 -8.52
CA VAL A 37 -18.84 -4.59 -9.06
C VAL A 37 -19.63 -5.89 -8.98
N GLN A 38 -19.02 -7.05 -9.27
CA GLN A 38 -19.70 -8.35 -9.13
C GLN A 38 -20.07 -8.66 -7.67
N VAL A 39 -19.23 -8.26 -6.71
CA VAL A 39 -19.57 -8.36 -5.27
C VAL A 39 -20.71 -7.42 -4.91
N TYR A 40 -20.66 -6.16 -5.38
CA TYR A 40 -21.72 -5.19 -5.16
C TYR A 40 -23.07 -5.69 -5.70
N ASN A 41 -23.08 -6.30 -6.88
CA ASN A 41 -24.31 -6.82 -7.53
C ASN A 41 -24.89 -8.04 -6.83
N GLN A 42 -24.24 -8.61 -5.80
CA GLN A 42 -24.82 -9.68 -5.00
C GLN A 42 -25.89 -9.12 -4.05
N GLY A 43 -27.11 -9.10 -4.50
CA GLY A 43 -28.27 -8.61 -3.76
C GLY A 43 -28.59 -7.13 -4.02
N LEU A 44 -29.86 -6.82 -3.88
CA LEU A 44 -30.41 -5.49 -4.10
C LEU A 44 -29.95 -4.54 -2.99
N LYS A 45 -29.50 -3.35 -3.36
CA LYS A 45 -29.09 -2.27 -2.45
C LYS A 45 -30.16 -1.18 -2.47
N SER A 46 -30.29 -0.47 -1.36
CA SER A 46 -31.08 0.75 -1.25
C SER A 46 -30.17 1.96 -1.04
N TYR A 47 -30.66 3.16 -1.31
CA TYR A 47 -29.91 4.40 -1.02
C TYR A 47 -29.44 4.52 0.44
N ARG A 48 -30.09 3.81 1.37
CA ARG A 48 -29.72 3.78 2.79
C ARG A 48 -28.51 2.90 3.09
N ASP A 49 -28.19 2.00 2.17
CA ASP A 49 -27.03 1.11 2.29
C ASP A 49 -25.75 1.80 1.77
N LEU A 50 -25.92 2.93 1.04
CA LEU A 50 -24.79 3.69 0.49
C LEU A 50 -24.22 4.70 1.52
N PRO A 51 -22.93 4.91 1.53
CA PRO A 51 -21.93 4.33 0.63
C PRO A 51 -21.54 2.89 1.02
N VAL A 52 -21.40 2.01 0.03
CA VAL A 52 -20.81 0.68 0.20
C VAL A 52 -19.32 0.76 -0.12
N ARG A 53 -18.48 0.41 0.84
CA ARG A 53 -17.02 0.45 0.69
C ARG A 53 -16.45 -0.97 0.69
N LEU A 54 -15.75 -1.33 -0.39
CA LEU A 54 -15.07 -2.61 -0.57
C LEU A 54 -13.57 -2.35 -0.69
N ALA A 55 -12.75 -3.23 -0.11
CA ALA A 55 -11.29 -3.14 -0.22
C ALA A 55 -10.66 -4.52 -0.26
N GLU A 56 -9.54 -4.64 -0.99
CA GLU A 56 -8.72 -5.85 -1.04
C GLU A 56 -7.24 -5.49 -1.21
N PHE A 57 -6.36 -6.36 -0.79
CA PHE A 57 -4.99 -6.40 -1.28
C PHE A 57 -4.98 -7.26 -2.55
N GLY A 58 -5.21 -6.61 -3.68
CA GLY A 58 -5.51 -7.26 -4.94
C GLY A 58 -4.27 -7.46 -5.81
N SER A 59 -4.00 -8.72 -6.20
CA SER A 59 -2.94 -9.03 -7.16
C SER A 59 -3.39 -8.69 -8.57
N CYS A 60 -2.64 -7.81 -9.24
CA CYS A 60 -2.87 -7.37 -10.62
C CYS A 60 -1.66 -7.67 -11.50
N HIS A 61 -1.92 -7.89 -12.79
CA HIS A 61 -0.87 -8.13 -13.78
C HIS A 61 -1.07 -7.23 -14.99
N ARG A 62 -0.03 -6.46 -15.34
CA ARG A 62 -0.05 -5.57 -16.51
C ARG A 62 1.14 -5.87 -17.42
N TYR A 63 0.88 -5.98 -18.71
CA TYR A 63 1.93 -6.18 -19.70
C TYR A 63 2.64 -4.84 -19.96
N GLU A 64 3.56 -4.50 -19.05
CA GLU A 64 4.43 -3.35 -19.21
C GLU A 64 5.51 -3.63 -20.25
N ALA A 65 5.82 -2.66 -21.10
CA ALA A 65 6.89 -2.79 -22.07
C ALA A 65 8.23 -3.05 -21.36
N SER A 66 9.08 -3.93 -21.91
CA SER A 66 10.34 -4.35 -21.25
C SER A 66 11.27 -3.17 -20.94
N GLY A 67 11.30 -2.13 -21.79
CA GLY A 67 12.11 -0.93 -21.58
C GLY A 67 11.60 0.03 -20.50
N THR A 68 10.40 -0.17 -19.95
CA THR A 68 9.82 0.69 -18.92
C THR A 68 9.95 0.12 -17.52
N MET A 69 10.41 -1.12 -17.36
CA MET A 69 10.56 -1.77 -16.06
C MET A 69 11.69 -1.14 -15.26
N HIS A 70 11.44 -0.94 -13.95
CA HIS A 70 12.38 -0.22 -13.09
C HIS A 70 12.36 -0.76 -11.63
N GLY A 71 13.13 -1.81 -11.35
CA GLY A 71 13.21 -2.42 -10.02
C GLY A 71 11.82 -2.71 -9.43
N LEU A 72 11.57 -2.29 -8.18
CA LEU A 72 10.26 -2.38 -7.55
C LEU A 72 9.30 -1.27 -8.01
N MET A 73 9.80 -0.19 -8.62
CA MET A 73 9.00 0.98 -8.97
C MET A 73 8.04 0.72 -10.13
N ARG A 74 8.40 -0.19 -11.06
CA ARG A 74 7.56 -0.57 -12.20
C ARG A 74 7.76 -2.04 -12.56
N VAL A 75 6.77 -2.84 -12.20
CA VAL A 75 6.77 -4.30 -12.33
C VAL A 75 5.54 -4.76 -13.12
N ARG A 76 5.54 -6.01 -13.59
CA ARG A 76 4.42 -6.60 -14.34
C ARG A 76 3.38 -7.30 -13.48
N GLY A 77 3.79 -7.81 -12.32
CA GLY A 77 2.91 -8.38 -11.30
C GLY A 77 3.08 -7.60 -10.00
N PHE A 78 1.99 -7.11 -9.42
CA PHE A 78 2.02 -6.28 -8.22
C PHE A 78 0.77 -6.48 -7.38
N THR A 79 0.87 -6.13 -6.12
CA THR A 79 -0.26 -6.09 -5.18
C THR A 79 -0.67 -4.64 -4.95
N GLN A 80 -1.96 -4.37 -5.05
CA GLN A 80 -2.53 -3.03 -4.86
C GLN A 80 -3.42 -3.01 -3.61
N ASP A 81 -3.34 -1.93 -2.83
CA ASP A 81 -4.30 -1.62 -1.76
C ASP A 81 -5.57 -1.01 -2.36
N ASP A 82 -6.30 -1.83 -3.08
CA ASP A 82 -7.37 -1.41 -3.96
C ASP A 82 -8.70 -1.34 -3.22
N GLY A 83 -9.38 -0.21 -3.32
CA GLY A 83 -10.68 0.01 -2.73
C GLY A 83 -11.66 0.65 -3.71
N HIS A 84 -12.93 0.31 -3.57
CA HIS A 84 -14.02 0.85 -4.37
C HIS A 84 -15.18 1.25 -3.48
N ILE A 85 -15.68 2.47 -3.69
CA ILE A 85 -16.79 3.04 -2.95
C ILE A 85 -17.95 3.22 -3.93
N PHE A 86 -19.06 2.58 -3.66
CA PHE A 86 -20.30 2.81 -4.39
C PHE A 86 -21.14 3.79 -3.60
N CYS A 87 -21.38 4.97 -4.14
CA CYS A 87 -22.01 6.08 -3.45
C CYS A 87 -23.04 6.80 -4.33
N THR A 88 -23.84 7.67 -3.73
CA THR A 88 -24.63 8.66 -4.48
C THR A 88 -23.74 9.83 -4.89
N GLU A 89 -24.20 10.64 -5.85
CA GLU A 89 -23.48 11.85 -6.28
C GLU A 89 -23.25 12.84 -5.13
N ASP A 90 -24.23 13.00 -4.26
CA ASP A 90 -24.14 13.89 -3.09
C ASP A 90 -23.07 13.46 -2.07
N GLN A 91 -22.67 12.19 -2.11
CA GLN A 91 -21.64 11.64 -1.22
C GLN A 91 -20.21 11.78 -1.76
N ILE A 92 -20.02 12.17 -3.02
CA ILE A 92 -18.66 12.28 -3.63
C ILE A 92 -17.76 13.22 -2.82
N GLU A 93 -18.28 14.37 -2.42
CA GLU A 93 -17.51 15.36 -1.67
C GLU A 93 -17.02 14.83 -0.32
N SER A 94 -17.92 14.23 0.46
CA SER A 94 -17.55 13.66 1.76
C SER A 94 -16.57 12.50 1.63
N GLU A 95 -16.78 11.61 0.66
CA GLU A 95 -15.88 10.48 0.43
C GLU A 95 -14.49 10.94 -0.05
N THR A 96 -14.42 12.03 -0.84
CA THR A 96 -13.15 12.65 -1.24
C THR A 96 -12.42 13.24 -0.05
N ALA A 97 -13.13 13.98 0.82
CA ALA A 97 -12.55 14.56 2.03
C ALA A 97 -12.01 13.50 2.99
N ASP A 98 -12.81 12.47 3.27
CA ASP A 98 -12.42 11.35 4.13
C ASP A 98 -11.19 10.62 3.57
N PHE A 99 -11.14 10.40 2.25
CA PHE A 99 -10.01 9.75 1.61
C PHE A 99 -8.72 10.58 1.73
N ILE A 100 -8.77 11.89 1.45
CA ILE A 100 -7.60 12.77 1.52
C ILE A 100 -7.08 12.86 2.97
N SER A 101 -7.99 12.94 3.94
CA SER A 101 -7.64 12.94 5.37
C SER A 101 -6.91 11.66 5.76
N LEU A 102 -7.46 10.50 5.41
CA LEU A 102 -6.86 9.20 5.69
C LEU A 102 -5.50 9.01 4.99
N LEU A 103 -5.39 9.42 3.72
CA LEU A 103 -4.13 9.36 2.97
C LEU A 103 -3.06 10.23 3.62
N SER A 104 -3.42 11.47 4.02
CA SER A 104 -2.50 12.40 4.68
C SER A 104 -1.98 11.85 6.01
N GLU A 105 -2.86 11.26 6.81
CA GLU A 105 -2.51 10.61 8.07
C GLU A 105 -1.53 9.46 7.84
N ILE A 106 -1.87 8.52 6.96
CA ILE A 106 -1.02 7.36 6.63
C ILE A 106 0.35 7.79 6.09
N TYR A 107 0.40 8.77 5.18
CA TYR A 107 1.67 9.23 4.64
C TYR A 107 2.54 9.90 5.72
N THR A 108 1.94 10.70 6.60
CA THR A 108 2.65 11.32 7.72
C THR A 108 3.22 10.26 8.67
N GLU A 109 2.44 9.26 9.03
CA GLU A 109 2.88 8.16 9.90
C GLU A 109 3.99 7.31 9.28
N LEU A 110 3.97 7.17 7.95
CA LEU A 110 5.01 6.50 7.19
C LEU A 110 6.23 7.39 6.92
N GLY A 111 6.26 8.64 7.46
CA GLY A 111 7.41 9.53 7.42
C GLY A 111 7.55 10.36 6.16
N PHE A 112 6.47 10.57 5.41
CA PHE A 112 6.42 11.50 4.29
C PHE A 112 5.90 12.86 4.75
N GLU A 113 6.71 13.90 4.61
CA GLU A 113 6.36 15.26 5.06
C GLU A 113 5.39 15.98 4.13
N SER A 114 5.38 15.62 2.85
CA SER A 114 4.54 16.25 1.83
C SER A 114 4.26 15.33 0.65
N PHE A 115 3.21 15.63 -0.07
CA PHE A 115 2.86 15.05 -1.35
C PHE A 115 2.19 16.11 -2.23
N ASP A 116 2.26 15.94 -3.54
CA ASP A 116 1.57 16.80 -4.51
C ASP A 116 0.28 16.14 -5.00
N ILE A 117 -0.74 16.95 -5.29
CA ILE A 117 -2.00 16.49 -5.88
C ILE A 117 -2.11 16.98 -7.31
N LYS A 118 -2.43 16.04 -8.23
CA LYS A 118 -2.67 16.32 -9.63
C LYS A 118 -4.08 15.88 -10.01
N LEU A 119 -4.86 16.80 -10.60
CA LEU A 119 -6.16 16.46 -11.18
C LEU A 119 -5.95 16.09 -12.66
N SER A 120 -6.07 14.82 -12.96
CA SER A 120 -5.92 14.26 -14.30
C SER A 120 -7.27 14.17 -14.98
N THR A 121 -7.44 14.90 -16.09
CA THR A 121 -8.70 15.00 -16.84
C THR A 121 -8.78 13.99 -17.97
N ARG A 122 -9.88 14.00 -18.71
CA ARG A 122 -10.23 13.03 -19.76
C ARG A 122 -9.14 12.78 -20.79
N PRO A 123 -8.75 11.51 -21.04
CA PRO A 123 -7.83 11.15 -22.10
C PRO A 123 -8.54 11.11 -23.47
N GLU A 124 -7.74 11.11 -24.55
CA GLU A 124 -8.26 10.96 -25.92
C GLU A 124 -8.99 9.62 -26.11
N THR A 125 -8.42 8.52 -25.59
CA THR A 125 -9.02 7.19 -25.63
C THR A 125 -9.79 6.93 -24.36
N ARG A 126 -11.13 7.06 -24.40
CA ARG A 126 -12.00 6.92 -23.24
C ARG A 126 -13.31 6.20 -23.54
N VAL A 127 -14.08 5.87 -22.51
CA VAL A 127 -15.46 5.41 -22.57
C VAL A 127 -16.40 6.50 -22.05
N GLY A 128 -17.69 6.42 -22.39
CA GLY A 128 -18.71 7.38 -21.94
C GLY A 128 -18.84 8.61 -22.83
N LEU A 129 -19.90 9.38 -22.58
CA LEU A 129 -20.21 10.62 -23.28
C LEU A 129 -19.47 11.81 -22.65
N ASP A 130 -19.27 12.87 -23.43
CA ASP A 130 -18.58 14.08 -22.94
C ASP A 130 -19.31 14.73 -21.76
N GLU A 131 -20.65 14.71 -21.75
CA GLU A 131 -21.46 15.24 -20.65
C GLU A 131 -21.23 14.50 -19.34
N VAL A 132 -20.97 13.17 -19.39
CA VAL A 132 -20.63 12.35 -18.20
C VAL A 132 -19.24 12.74 -17.68
N TRP A 133 -18.32 13.01 -18.61
CA TRP A 133 -16.97 13.49 -18.27
C TRP A 133 -16.98 14.89 -17.67
N ASP A 134 -17.74 15.82 -18.26
CA ASP A 134 -17.90 17.19 -17.72
C ASP A 134 -18.41 17.12 -16.27
N LYS A 135 -19.37 16.27 -16.00
CA LYS A 135 -19.94 16.06 -14.67
C LYS A 135 -18.93 15.46 -13.67
N SER A 136 -18.22 14.43 -14.08
CA SER A 136 -17.27 13.73 -13.20
C SER A 136 -16.03 14.59 -12.90
N GLU A 137 -15.51 15.32 -13.87
CA GLU A 137 -14.41 16.27 -13.67
C GLU A 137 -14.82 17.39 -12.74
N ALA A 138 -15.99 18.01 -12.98
CA ALA A 138 -16.51 19.08 -12.12
C ALA A 138 -16.74 18.61 -10.68
N ALA A 139 -17.20 17.36 -10.47
CA ALA A 139 -17.42 16.81 -9.15
C ALA A 139 -16.11 16.67 -8.34
N LEU A 140 -15.06 16.09 -8.95
CA LEU A 140 -13.74 15.99 -8.29
C LEU A 140 -13.08 17.35 -8.06
N GLU A 141 -13.13 18.24 -9.06
CA GLU A 141 -12.55 19.58 -8.94
C GLU A 141 -13.24 20.39 -7.83
N SER A 142 -14.58 20.36 -7.79
CA SER A 142 -15.35 21.03 -6.73
C SER A 142 -15.02 20.49 -5.35
N ALA A 143 -14.83 19.17 -5.20
CA ALA A 143 -14.48 18.56 -3.93
C ALA A 143 -13.11 19.04 -3.42
N ILE A 144 -12.08 19.11 -4.28
CA ILE A 144 -10.75 19.60 -3.88
C ILE A 144 -10.77 21.09 -3.57
N GLN A 145 -11.46 21.90 -4.40
CA GLN A 145 -11.54 23.33 -4.19
C GLN A 145 -12.19 23.69 -2.85
N LYS A 146 -13.23 22.96 -2.43
CA LYS A 146 -13.88 23.15 -1.14
C LYS A 146 -12.99 22.80 0.06
N LEU A 147 -12.04 21.90 -0.13
CA LEU A 147 -11.05 21.54 0.87
C LEU A 147 -9.89 22.52 0.96
N ASP A 148 -9.83 23.52 0.06
CA ASP A 148 -8.75 24.52 -0.05
C ASP A 148 -7.33 23.89 -0.14
N ILE A 149 -7.24 22.75 -0.83
CA ILE A 149 -5.99 22.01 -1.02
C ILE A 149 -5.39 22.40 -2.38
N PRO A 150 -4.09 22.77 -2.43
CA PRO A 150 -3.45 23.10 -3.70
C PRO A 150 -3.32 21.88 -4.61
N TYR A 151 -3.61 22.04 -5.89
CA TYR A 151 -3.46 21.00 -6.90
C TYR A 151 -3.03 21.59 -8.24
N THR A 152 -2.54 20.74 -9.12
CA THR A 152 -2.26 21.06 -10.52
C THR A 152 -3.15 20.24 -11.44
N VAL A 153 -3.43 20.76 -12.66
CA VAL A 153 -4.24 20.04 -13.64
C VAL A 153 -3.34 19.40 -14.69
N GLU A 154 -3.48 18.11 -14.89
CA GLU A 154 -2.83 17.35 -15.96
C GLU A 154 -3.87 16.89 -16.99
N ALA A 155 -3.92 17.62 -18.11
CA ALA A 155 -4.89 17.35 -19.16
C ALA A 155 -4.56 16.07 -19.93
N GLY A 156 -5.54 15.19 -20.07
CA GLY A 156 -5.39 13.95 -20.86
C GLY A 156 -4.84 12.73 -20.11
N GLU A 157 -4.48 12.86 -18.83
CA GLU A 157 -3.85 11.80 -18.04
C GLU A 157 -4.85 10.99 -17.18
N GLY A 158 -6.15 11.25 -17.31
CA GLY A 158 -7.21 10.52 -16.61
C GLY A 158 -7.25 9.03 -16.99
N ALA A 159 -7.96 8.23 -16.19
CA ALA A 159 -8.23 6.84 -16.56
C ALA A 159 -9.22 6.79 -17.74
N PHE A 160 -9.23 5.71 -18.50
CA PHE A 160 -10.14 5.61 -19.67
C PHE A 160 -11.63 5.64 -19.28
N TYR A 161 -11.98 5.48 -18.01
CA TYR A 161 -13.34 5.43 -17.47
C TYR A 161 -13.72 6.63 -16.60
N GLY A 162 -12.76 7.45 -16.14
CA GLY A 162 -13.03 8.60 -15.30
C GLY A 162 -11.82 9.47 -14.98
N PRO A 163 -12.03 10.73 -14.55
CA PRO A 163 -10.98 11.61 -14.06
C PRO A 163 -10.43 11.11 -12.72
N LYS A 164 -9.23 11.55 -12.37
CA LYS A 164 -8.57 11.09 -11.15
C LYS A 164 -7.80 12.19 -10.45
N LEU A 165 -7.69 12.05 -9.13
CA LEU A 165 -6.70 12.71 -8.31
C LEU A 165 -5.52 11.75 -8.14
N ASP A 166 -4.35 12.19 -8.55
CA ASP A 166 -3.10 11.48 -8.37
C ASP A 166 -2.33 12.12 -7.22
N PHE A 167 -1.87 11.28 -6.28
CA PHE A 167 -1.07 11.68 -5.13
C PHE A 167 0.37 11.27 -5.37
N ILE A 168 1.24 12.28 -5.48
CA ILE A 168 2.60 12.12 -5.96
C ILE A 168 3.56 12.19 -4.78
N LEU A 169 4.38 11.15 -4.60
CA LEU A 169 5.51 11.15 -3.68
C LEU A 169 6.79 11.37 -4.44
N THR A 170 7.69 12.15 -3.85
CA THR A 170 9.03 12.37 -4.39
C THR A 170 10.03 11.46 -3.68
N ASP A 171 10.82 10.70 -4.45
CA ASP A 171 11.85 9.83 -3.89
C ASP A 171 13.10 10.58 -3.44
N ALA A 172 14.04 9.86 -2.83
CA ALA A 172 15.25 10.44 -2.23
C ALA A 172 16.17 11.15 -3.24
N ILE A 173 15.99 10.95 -4.54
CA ILE A 173 16.78 11.61 -5.61
C ILE A 173 15.95 12.59 -6.45
N GLY A 174 14.74 12.94 -5.99
CA GLY A 174 13.89 13.96 -6.58
C GLY A 174 13.02 13.50 -7.75
N ARG A 175 12.80 12.19 -7.93
CA ARG A 175 11.87 11.68 -8.94
C ARG A 175 10.45 11.61 -8.37
N GLU A 176 9.50 12.03 -9.16
CA GLU A 176 8.07 11.97 -8.84
C GLU A 176 7.49 10.57 -9.15
N TRP A 177 6.72 10.02 -8.21
CA TRP A 177 6.02 8.75 -8.35
C TRP A 177 4.57 8.88 -7.93
N GLN A 178 3.67 8.56 -8.84
CA GLN A 178 2.27 8.38 -8.49
C GLN A 178 2.14 7.14 -7.57
N CYS A 179 1.61 7.37 -6.39
CA CYS A 179 1.30 6.33 -5.40
C CYS A 179 -0.20 6.28 -5.13
N GLY A 180 -0.74 7.22 -4.37
CA GLY A 180 -2.16 7.30 -4.12
C GLY A 180 -2.96 7.72 -5.37
N THR A 181 -4.20 7.27 -5.44
CA THR A 181 -5.15 7.66 -6.50
C THR A 181 -6.58 7.63 -5.97
N PHE A 182 -7.39 8.60 -6.43
CA PHE A 182 -8.81 8.65 -6.17
C PHE A 182 -9.54 9.06 -7.45
N GLN A 183 -10.48 8.26 -7.91
CA GLN A 183 -11.05 8.40 -9.26
C GLN A 183 -12.57 8.36 -9.19
N ALA A 184 -13.25 9.22 -9.93
CA ALA A 184 -14.71 9.23 -10.04
C ALA A 184 -15.15 8.57 -11.34
N ASP A 185 -15.87 7.47 -11.24
CA ASP A 185 -16.31 6.67 -12.34
C ASP A 185 -17.85 6.58 -12.39
N PHE A 186 -18.40 7.20 -13.42
CA PHE A 186 -19.81 7.16 -13.75
C PHE A 186 -20.12 6.18 -14.88
N ASN A 187 -19.10 5.50 -15.44
CA ASN A 187 -19.22 4.67 -16.64
C ASN A 187 -19.25 3.17 -16.35
N LEU A 188 -18.38 2.65 -15.48
CA LEU A 188 -18.34 1.22 -15.18
C LEU A 188 -19.59 0.71 -14.46
N PRO A 189 -20.17 1.44 -13.49
CA PRO A 189 -21.43 1.02 -12.88
C PRO A 189 -22.54 0.78 -13.90
N ASP A 190 -22.72 1.68 -14.88
CA ASP A 190 -23.67 1.50 -15.98
C ASP A 190 -23.36 0.25 -16.81
N ARG A 191 -22.12 0.13 -17.26
CA ARG A 191 -21.69 -0.98 -18.14
C ARG A 191 -21.73 -2.35 -17.49
N LEU A 192 -21.67 -2.40 -16.16
CA LEU A 192 -21.68 -3.63 -15.36
C LEU A 192 -22.98 -3.80 -14.59
N GLU A 193 -24.01 -3.00 -14.92
CA GLU A 193 -25.39 -3.09 -14.39
C GLU A 193 -25.44 -2.99 -12.85
N ALA A 194 -24.60 -2.11 -12.27
CA ALA A 194 -24.67 -1.82 -10.85
C ALA A 194 -25.81 -0.84 -10.56
N GLU A 195 -26.74 -1.23 -9.68
CA GLU A 195 -27.93 -0.46 -9.37
C GLU A 195 -28.24 -0.43 -7.86
N TYR A 196 -28.95 0.60 -7.44
CA TYR A 196 -29.59 0.68 -6.12
C TYR A 196 -31.01 1.25 -6.25
N ILE A 197 -31.85 1.03 -5.23
CA ILE A 197 -33.17 1.63 -5.14
C ILE A 197 -33.07 2.97 -4.46
N GLY A 198 -33.44 4.03 -5.15
CA GLY A 198 -33.51 5.39 -4.65
C GLY A 198 -34.63 5.63 -3.64
N GLU A 199 -34.67 6.81 -3.05
CA GLU A 199 -35.75 7.24 -2.15
C GLU A 199 -37.09 7.31 -2.85
N ASP A 200 -37.05 7.58 -4.15
CA ASP A 200 -38.25 7.60 -5.04
C ASP A 200 -38.75 6.20 -5.40
N GLY A 201 -38.12 5.13 -4.91
CA GLY A 201 -38.44 3.74 -5.22
C GLY A 201 -38.00 3.28 -6.61
N SER A 202 -37.31 4.12 -7.38
CA SER A 202 -36.78 3.80 -8.71
C SER A 202 -35.38 3.23 -8.64
N ARG A 203 -34.93 2.60 -9.74
CA ARG A 203 -33.54 2.13 -9.88
C ARG A 203 -32.63 3.28 -10.32
N HIS A 204 -31.52 3.42 -9.65
CA HIS A 204 -30.50 4.38 -9.94
C HIS A 204 -29.14 3.70 -10.03
N GLN A 205 -28.20 4.32 -10.75
CA GLN A 205 -26.81 3.90 -10.83
C GLN A 205 -26.00 4.59 -9.75
N PRO A 206 -25.17 3.87 -8.97
CA PRO A 206 -24.22 4.51 -8.07
C PRO A 206 -23.06 5.14 -8.86
N VAL A 207 -22.43 6.12 -8.27
CA VAL A 207 -21.08 6.53 -8.66
C VAL A 207 -20.10 5.54 -8.03
N MET A 208 -19.09 5.11 -8.77
CA MET A 208 -18.02 4.27 -8.26
C MET A 208 -16.76 5.10 -8.08
N MET A 209 -16.31 5.23 -6.82
CA MET A 209 -15.03 5.86 -6.53
C MET A 209 -13.98 4.77 -6.39
N HIS A 210 -12.92 4.84 -7.21
CA HIS A 210 -11.77 3.95 -7.11
C HIS A 210 -10.72 4.62 -6.24
N ARG A 211 -10.15 3.90 -5.29
CA ARG A 211 -9.15 4.45 -4.39
C ARG A 211 -7.98 3.48 -4.15
N ALA A 212 -6.80 4.03 -4.08
CA ALA A 212 -5.63 3.38 -3.52
C ALA A 212 -4.81 4.44 -2.77
N ILE A 213 -4.31 4.12 -1.58
CA ILE A 213 -3.48 5.02 -0.77
C ILE A 213 -2.00 4.79 -1.11
N LEU A 214 -1.56 3.54 -1.05
CA LEU A 214 -0.19 3.16 -1.34
C LEU A 214 0.03 2.94 -2.85
N GLY A 215 -1.02 2.59 -3.57
CA GLY A 215 -0.98 2.17 -4.96
C GLY A 215 -0.44 0.76 -5.11
N SER A 216 0.71 0.56 -5.74
CA SER A 216 1.41 -0.72 -5.74
C SER A 216 2.28 -0.84 -4.49
N PHE A 217 2.13 -1.91 -3.72
CA PHE A 217 2.98 -2.19 -2.56
C PHE A 217 4.45 -2.23 -2.94
N GLU A 218 4.78 -2.81 -4.08
CA GLU A 218 6.16 -2.92 -4.57
C GLU A 218 6.79 -1.54 -4.74
N ARG A 219 6.09 -0.62 -5.44
CA ARG A 219 6.55 0.76 -5.63
C ARG A 219 6.65 1.50 -4.31
N PHE A 220 5.61 1.44 -3.50
CA PHE A 220 5.56 2.16 -2.23
C PHE A 220 6.65 1.70 -1.26
N ILE A 221 6.86 0.38 -1.14
CA ILE A 221 7.96 -0.19 -0.33
C ILE A 221 9.31 0.28 -0.87
N GLY A 222 9.50 0.32 -2.19
CA GLY A 222 10.72 0.83 -2.79
C GLY A 222 11.01 2.28 -2.40
N ILE A 223 10.01 3.17 -2.51
CA ILE A 223 10.10 4.57 -2.12
C ILE A 223 10.36 4.70 -0.60
N LEU A 224 9.64 3.92 0.20
CA LEU A 224 9.79 3.92 1.66
C LEU A 224 11.21 3.52 2.09
N ILE A 225 11.78 2.47 1.50
CA ILE A 225 13.16 2.04 1.77
C ILE A 225 14.16 3.16 1.40
N GLU A 226 13.97 3.83 0.26
CA GLU A 226 14.80 4.95 -0.16
C GLU A 226 14.68 6.14 0.81
N ASN A 227 13.46 6.51 1.19
CA ASN A 227 13.16 7.60 2.12
C ASN A 227 13.89 7.43 3.46
N TYR A 228 13.86 6.23 4.01
CA TYR A 228 14.56 5.90 5.25
C TYR A 228 16.03 5.49 5.06
N SER A 229 16.56 5.48 3.85
CA SER A 229 17.89 4.94 3.54
C SER A 229 18.09 3.52 4.10
N GLY A 230 17.03 2.73 4.09
CA GLY A 230 16.92 1.38 4.63
C GLY A 230 16.83 1.29 6.16
N LYS A 231 16.94 2.40 6.91
CA LYS A 231 16.82 2.43 8.37
C LYS A 231 15.37 2.65 8.78
N LEU A 232 14.53 1.65 8.54
CA LEU A 232 13.11 1.73 8.87
C LEU A 232 12.89 1.95 10.37
N PRO A 233 11.82 2.66 10.77
CA PRO A 233 11.40 2.73 12.16
C PRO A 233 11.09 1.33 12.69
N LEU A 234 11.19 1.12 14.00
CA LEU A 234 11.17 -0.22 14.60
C LEU A 234 9.91 -1.00 14.23
N TRP A 235 8.75 -0.36 14.23
CA TRP A 235 7.47 -1.00 13.92
C TRP A 235 7.39 -1.53 12.47
N LEU A 236 8.10 -0.91 11.51
CA LEU A 236 8.19 -1.32 10.10
C LEU A 236 9.34 -2.29 9.81
N ALA A 237 10.37 -2.35 10.65
CA ALA A 237 11.56 -3.16 10.37
C ALA A 237 11.24 -4.65 10.28
N PRO A 238 11.64 -5.38 9.23
CA PRO A 238 11.40 -6.83 9.10
C PRO A 238 11.99 -7.64 10.27
N THR A 239 13.23 -7.34 10.66
CA THR A 239 13.87 -7.80 11.89
C THR A 239 14.02 -6.61 12.81
N GLN A 240 13.39 -6.66 13.98
CA GLN A 240 13.36 -5.53 14.93
C GLN A 240 14.52 -5.59 15.91
N LEU A 241 14.89 -6.81 16.30
CA LEU A 241 15.99 -7.07 17.23
C LEU A 241 16.79 -8.28 16.73
N SER A 242 18.11 -8.17 16.70
CA SER A 242 18.99 -9.33 16.53
C SER A 242 19.75 -9.59 17.81
N ILE A 243 19.64 -10.82 18.35
CA ILE A 243 20.38 -11.27 19.52
C ILE A 243 21.67 -11.92 19.03
N LEU A 244 22.81 -11.39 19.45
CA LEU A 244 24.14 -11.79 19.00
C LEU A 244 24.94 -12.38 20.15
N THR A 245 25.26 -13.68 20.11
CA THR A 245 26.05 -14.32 21.14
C THR A 245 27.55 -14.10 20.90
N VAL A 246 28.30 -13.83 21.99
CA VAL A 246 29.76 -13.66 21.96
C VAL A 246 30.48 -15.02 21.95
N THR A 247 29.96 -15.97 22.74
CA THR A 247 30.47 -17.34 22.85
C THR A 247 29.32 -18.34 22.87
N GLU A 248 29.60 -19.63 22.61
CA GLU A 248 28.60 -20.70 22.65
C GLU A 248 28.02 -20.92 24.04
N GLU A 249 28.78 -20.61 25.12
CA GLU A 249 28.36 -20.81 26.51
C GLU A 249 27.11 -20.00 26.88
N VAL A 250 26.81 -18.92 26.17
CA VAL A 250 25.64 -18.08 26.46
C VAL A 250 24.44 -18.39 25.55
N ASN A 251 24.50 -19.42 24.72
CA ASN A 251 23.45 -19.72 23.75
C ASN A 251 22.10 -20.04 24.42
N ASP A 252 22.09 -20.78 25.52
CA ASP A 252 20.84 -21.11 26.21
C ASP A 252 20.18 -19.88 26.82
N TYR A 253 20.97 -18.95 27.35
CA TYR A 253 20.49 -17.65 27.82
C TYR A 253 19.95 -16.77 26.67
N ALA A 254 20.63 -16.75 25.54
CA ALA A 254 20.18 -16.02 24.37
C ALA A 254 18.87 -16.59 23.78
N VAL A 255 18.67 -17.90 23.86
CA VAL A 255 17.41 -18.55 23.47
C VAL A 255 16.28 -18.12 24.42
N SER A 256 16.49 -18.11 25.73
CA SER A 256 15.48 -17.67 26.69
C SER A 256 15.11 -16.20 26.49
N LEU A 257 16.07 -15.31 26.21
CA LEU A 257 15.79 -13.91 25.87
C LEU A 257 14.96 -13.79 24.58
N LYS A 258 15.26 -14.60 23.57
CA LYS A 258 14.47 -14.60 22.33
C LYS A 258 13.02 -14.98 22.62
N GLU A 259 12.77 -16.00 23.44
CA GLU A 259 11.42 -16.40 23.81
C GLU A 259 10.65 -15.29 24.54
N GLU A 260 11.32 -14.53 25.42
CA GLU A 260 10.72 -13.40 26.11
C GLU A 260 10.36 -12.24 25.18
N PHE A 261 11.23 -11.91 24.22
CA PHE A 261 10.96 -10.87 23.24
C PHE A 261 9.94 -11.32 22.18
N ASP A 262 9.94 -12.57 21.76
CA ASP A 262 8.90 -13.14 20.89
C ASP A 262 7.50 -13.07 21.57
N ALA A 263 7.45 -13.30 22.89
CA ALA A 263 6.20 -13.26 23.66
C ALA A 263 5.52 -11.87 23.65
N ILE A 264 6.26 -10.82 23.37
CA ILE A 264 5.73 -9.47 23.19
C ILE A 264 5.52 -9.07 21.72
N ASN A 265 5.51 -10.05 20.82
CA ASN A 265 5.31 -9.89 19.37
C ASN A 265 6.42 -9.09 18.65
N LEU A 266 7.64 -9.08 19.16
CA LEU A 266 8.78 -8.56 18.41
C LEU A 266 9.25 -9.59 17.37
N ARG A 267 9.70 -9.10 16.22
CA ARG A 267 10.35 -9.89 15.18
C ARG A 267 11.83 -10.02 15.50
N VAL A 268 12.19 -11.12 16.18
CA VAL A 268 13.53 -11.34 16.74
C VAL A 268 14.29 -12.39 15.95
N GLU A 269 15.54 -12.08 15.60
CA GLU A 269 16.50 -12.99 15.02
C GLU A 269 17.59 -13.35 16.04
N LEU A 270 17.93 -14.64 16.15
CA LEU A 270 19.04 -15.11 16.99
C LEU A 270 20.22 -15.52 16.10
N ASP A 271 21.35 -14.83 16.29
CA ASP A 271 22.61 -15.16 15.65
C ASP A 271 23.59 -15.78 16.68
N ASN A 272 23.49 -17.11 16.81
CA ASN A 272 24.35 -17.92 17.66
C ASN A 272 25.46 -18.65 16.88
N ARG A 273 25.74 -18.20 15.64
CA ARG A 273 26.84 -18.76 14.84
C ARG A 273 28.19 -18.61 15.57
N ASN A 274 29.07 -19.55 15.35
CA ASN A 274 30.45 -19.48 15.86
C ASN A 274 31.30 -18.50 15.00
N GLU A 275 30.99 -17.22 15.12
CA GLU A 275 31.65 -16.12 14.41
C GLU A 275 32.05 -15.00 15.38
N LYS A 276 33.06 -14.21 15.01
CA LYS A 276 33.49 -13.08 15.83
C LYS A 276 32.37 -12.05 15.99
N ILE A 277 32.11 -11.60 17.21
CA ILE A 277 31.06 -10.65 17.53
C ILE A 277 31.12 -9.38 16.65
N GLY A 278 32.31 -8.86 16.36
CA GLY A 278 32.48 -7.71 15.47
C GLY A 278 32.04 -7.97 14.02
N TYR A 279 32.12 -9.22 13.56
CA TYR A 279 31.60 -9.62 12.26
C TYR A 279 30.06 -9.66 12.27
N LYS A 280 29.45 -10.30 13.27
CA LYS A 280 27.99 -10.33 13.45
C LYS A 280 27.40 -8.92 13.52
N ILE A 281 27.97 -8.05 14.38
CA ILE A 281 27.52 -6.64 14.48
C ILE A 281 27.57 -5.93 13.13
N ARG A 282 28.64 -6.13 12.34
CA ARG A 282 28.77 -5.50 11.02
C ARG A 282 27.71 -6.00 10.06
N GLU A 283 27.46 -7.31 10.04
CA GLU A 283 26.49 -7.95 9.15
C GLU A 283 25.08 -7.42 9.43
N HIS A 284 24.63 -7.45 10.69
CA HIS A 284 23.32 -6.93 11.09
C HIS A 284 23.20 -5.40 10.94
N SER A 285 24.32 -4.66 11.15
CA SER A 285 24.35 -3.21 10.85
C SER A 285 24.19 -2.91 9.35
N ASN A 286 24.80 -3.73 8.48
CA ASN A 286 24.64 -3.60 7.03
C ASN A 286 23.21 -3.96 6.60
N ALA A 287 22.59 -4.95 7.24
CA ALA A 287 21.19 -5.31 7.08
C ALA A 287 20.20 -4.28 7.66
N LYS A 288 20.73 -3.20 8.30
CA LYS A 288 19.93 -2.12 8.90
C LYS A 288 18.98 -2.57 10.02
N VAL A 289 19.34 -3.62 10.75
CA VAL A 289 18.57 -4.04 11.94
C VAL A 289 18.63 -2.92 12.99
N PRO A 290 17.47 -2.39 13.46
CA PRO A 290 17.44 -1.21 14.33
C PRO A 290 18.13 -1.44 15.68
N PHE A 291 17.93 -2.60 16.29
CA PHE A 291 18.50 -2.95 17.59
C PHE A 291 19.24 -4.28 17.54
N MET A 292 20.38 -4.33 18.21
CA MET A 292 21.17 -5.54 18.38
C MET A 292 21.44 -5.76 19.86
N ALA A 293 21.02 -6.90 20.40
CA ALA A 293 21.34 -7.36 21.75
C ALA A 293 22.64 -8.17 21.72
N VAL A 294 23.69 -7.64 22.31
CA VAL A 294 24.98 -8.34 22.42
C VAL A 294 25.02 -9.05 23.75
N ILE A 295 25.19 -10.39 23.72
CA ILE A 295 25.13 -11.26 24.90
C ILE A 295 26.48 -11.95 25.11
N GLY A 296 27.13 -11.60 26.20
CA GLY A 296 28.35 -12.22 26.72
C GLY A 296 28.10 -12.87 28.10
N LYS A 297 29.18 -13.29 28.75
CA LYS A 297 29.11 -13.90 30.08
C LYS A 297 28.60 -12.92 31.13
N ASP A 298 29.02 -11.65 31.04
CA ASP A 298 28.63 -10.62 32.00
C ASP A 298 27.12 -10.38 31.98
N GLU A 299 26.52 -10.32 30.79
CA GLU A 299 25.07 -10.19 30.63
C GLU A 299 24.33 -11.42 31.20
N MET A 300 24.82 -12.61 30.93
CA MET A 300 24.22 -13.86 31.44
C MET A 300 24.31 -13.94 32.98
N GLU A 301 25.47 -13.64 33.57
CA GLU A 301 25.68 -13.70 35.02
C GLU A 301 24.89 -12.64 35.76
N ALA A 302 24.73 -11.45 35.17
CA ALA A 302 23.96 -10.34 35.75
C ALA A 302 22.46 -10.39 35.42
N ASN A 303 22.02 -11.33 34.58
CA ASN A 303 20.66 -11.40 34.05
C ASN A 303 20.20 -10.09 33.39
N THR A 304 21.06 -9.56 32.50
CA THR A 304 20.86 -8.30 31.78
C THR A 304 21.01 -8.48 30.27
N VAL A 305 20.72 -7.44 29.51
CA VAL A 305 20.90 -7.38 28.06
C VAL A 305 21.57 -6.08 27.64
N SER A 306 22.64 -6.17 26.85
CA SER A 306 23.32 -4.99 26.29
C SER A 306 22.79 -4.70 24.88
N ILE A 307 21.94 -3.67 24.76
CA ILE A 307 21.26 -3.28 23.50
C ILE A 307 22.02 -2.16 22.82
N ARG A 308 22.41 -2.40 21.57
CA ARG A 308 22.99 -1.42 20.67
C ARG A 308 21.90 -0.86 19.75
N ASN A 309 21.69 0.46 19.80
CA ASN A 309 20.83 1.18 18.87
C ASN A 309 21.64 1.58 17.63
N LEU A 310 21.21 1.17 16.43
CA LEU A 310 21.91 1.44 15.17
C LEU A 310 21.92 2.92 14.80
N SER A 311 20.83 3.65 15.04
CA SER A 311 20.71 5.05 14.68
C SER A 311 21.58 5.96 15.55
N GLU A 312 21.62 5.69 16.85
CA GLU A 312 22.40 6.47 17.82
C GLU A 312 23.86 6.02 17.92
N ASN A 313 24.16 4.83 17.42
CA ASN A 313 25.47 4.19 17.56
C ASN A 313 25.92 4.04 19.02
N LYS A 314 24.97 3.83 19.94
CA LYS A 314 25.21 3.66 21.39
C LYS A 314 24.79 2.27 21.83
N THR A 315 25.47 1.78 22.86
CA THR A 315 25.14 0.52 23.56
C THR A 315 24.86 0.83 25.01
N ASN A 316 23.73 0.39 25.51
CA ASN A 316 23.35 0.50 26.92
C ASN A 316 22.94 -0.89 27.43
N THR A 317 23.21 -1.14 28.71
CA THR A 317 22.81 -2.38 29.38
C THR A 317 21.56 -2.13 30.20
N TYR A 318 20.60 -3.04 30.10
CA TYR A 318 19.28 -2.99 30.70
C TYR A 318 19.00 -4.29 31.47
N SER A 319 18.15 -4.23 32.48
CA SER A 319 17.43 -5.42 32.94
C SER A 319 16.49 -5.91 31.83
N ILE A 320 16.06 -7.16 31.89
CA ILE A 320 15.17 -7.72 30.87
C ILE A 320 13.86 -6.94 30.81
N ASP A 321 13.28 -6.59 31.95
CA ASP A 321 12.04 -5.80 32.02
C ASP A 321 12.18 -4.41 31.40
N GLU A 322 13.28 -3.69 31.68
CA GLU A 322 13.54 -2.38 31.06
C GLU A 322 13.74 -2.49 29.55
N ALA A 323 14.39 -3.54 29.07
CA ALA A 323 14.56 -3.80 27.64
C ALA A 323 13.22 -4.08 26.95
N ILE A 324 12.35 -4.85 27.59
CA ILE A 324 10.99 -5.13 27.12
C ILE A 324 10.18 -3.81 27.01
N GLU A 325 10.19 -2.99 28.03
CA GLU A 325 9.48 -1.72 28.02
C GLU A 325 10.01 -0.77 26.91
N LEU A 326 11.33 -0.66 26.77
CA LEU A 326 11.98 0.15 25.73
C LEU A 326 11.55 -0.30 24.32
N LEU A 327 11.62 -1.61 24.06
CA LEU A 327 11.34 -2.17 22.74
C LEU A 327 9.84 -2.12 22.42
N LYS A 328 8.96 -2.38 23.40
CA LYS A 328 7.52 -2.20 23.24
C LYS A 328 7.15 -0.76 22.89
N ALA A 329 7.67 0.21 23.63
CA ALA A 329 7.38 1.62 23.39
C ALA A 329 7.80 2.05 21.99
N SER A 330 8.92 1.51 21.47
CA SER A 330 9.46 1.83 20.14
C SER A 330 8.80 1.04 19.00
N SER A 331 8.17 -0.11 19.29
CA SER A 331 7.56 -1.01 18.30
C SER A 331 6.06 -0.78 18.07
N ASN A 332 5.45 0.13 18.85
CA ASN A 332 4.04 0.46 18.66
C ASN A 332 3.83 1.01 17.23
N THR A 333 2.87 0.42 16.52
CA THR A 333 2.37 1.01 15.28
C THR A 333 1.72 2.35 15.60
N PRO A 334 1.87 3.35 14.73
CA PRO A 334 1.03 4.54 14.79
C PRO A 334 -0.45 4.15 14.83
N GLY A 335 -1.26 4.89 15.56
CA GLY A 335 -2.66 4.53 15.87
C GLY A 335 -3.65 5.04 14.87
#